data_283a305d38bd0ccb18c95ab86880c269
#
_entry.id   283a305d38bd0ccb18c95ab86880c269
#
_cell.length_a   1.000
_cell.length_b   1.000
_cell.length_c   1.000
_cell.angle_alpha   90.00
_cell.angle_beta   90.00
_cell.angle_gamma   90.00
#
_symmetry.space_group_name_H-M   'P 1'
#
loop_
_entity.id
_entity.type
_entity.pdbx_description
1 polymer ?
#
loop_
_entity_poly.entity_id
_entity_poly.type
_entity_poly.pdbx_seq_one_letter_code
_entity_poly.pdbx_strand_id
1 'polypeptide(L)'
;IDNTRLNHLRSGDLIAVSDARSWFTYYYWKSDRKAPDYARTVDIHRKPGYDPVELFLDPGIRFPKLKLAWKLARKMLGFRMLMDVIPLDATLVKGSHGRVPESEEDFPVLIGNFPSLQEGQTIPATAVYSHLHEICRAQASDL
;
A
#
# COMPACT_ATOMS: atom_id res chain seq x y z
N ILE A 1 -19.83 7.87 11.90
CA ILE A 1 -19.87 7.37 10.50
C ILE A 1 -20.08 8.55 9.54
N ASP A 2 -20.92 9.53 9.89
CA ASP A 2 -21.24 10.65 8.99
C ASP A 2 -20.06 11.58 8.66
N ASN A 3 -19.08 11.71 9.57
CA ASN A 3 -17.89 12.55 9.32
C ASN A 3 -16.84 11.90 8.40
N THR A 4 -16.94 10.60 8.13
CA THR A 4 -15.93 9.88 7.33
C THR A 4 -16.24 9.87 5.83
N ARG A 5 -17.43 10.32 5.41
CA ARG A 5 -17.96 10.22 4.04
C ARG A 5 -17.93 8.79 3.46
N LEU A 6 -17.89 7.79 4.33
CA LEU A 6 -17.91 6.38 3.94
C LEU A 6 -19.32 5.85 3.67
N ASN A 7 -20.36 6.60 4.04
CA ASN A 7 -21.75 6.27 3.69
C ASN A 7 -22.04 6.68 2.24
N HIS A 8 -21.76 5.78 1.31
CA HIS A 8 -21.89 6.01 -0.12
C HIS A 8 -22.44 4.76 -0.81
N LEU A 9 -23.15 4.93 -1.94
CA LEU A 9 -23.75 3.83 -2.71
C LEU A 9 -22.75 2.74 -3.15
N ARG A 10 -21.46 3.06 -3.23
CA ARG A 10 -20.39 2.11 -3.57
C ARG A 10 -19.66 1.54 -2.35
N SER A 11 -20.06 1.94 -1.16
CA SER A 11 -19.52 1.37 0.07
C SER A 11 -20.16 0.02 0.36
N GLY A 12 -19.41 -0.87 1.01
CA GLY A 12 -19.98 -2.12 1.51
C GLY A 12 -20.87 -1.89 2.73
N ASP A 13 -21.68 -2.90 3.07
CA ASP A 13 -22.58 -2.85 4.23
C ASP A 13 -21.81 -2.81 5.56
N LEU A 14 -20.57 -3.28 5.56
CA LEU A 14 -19.67 -3.26 6.70
C LEU A 14 -18.33 -2.65 6.30
N ILE A 15 -17.86 -1.69 7.08
CA ILE A 15 -16.57 -1.06 6.91
C ILE A 15 -15.76 -1.27 8.19
N ALA A 16 -14.67 -2.05 8.10
CA ALA A 16 -13.75 -2.26 9.20
C ALA A 16 -12.59 -1.26 9.08
N VAL A 17 -12.32 -0.53 10.16
CA VAL A 17 -11.20 0.41 10.27
C VAL A 17 -10.28 -0.07 11.37
N SER A 18 -8.98 -0.20 11.08
CA SER A 18 -7.98 -0.61 12.06
C SER A 18 -7.63 0.53 13.02
N ASP A 19 -6.96 0.20 14.12
CA ASP A 19 -6.29 1.20 14.96
C ASP A 19 -5.17 1.91 14.20
N ALA A 20 -4.73 3.06 14.72
CA ALA A 20 -3.68 3.88 14.10
C ALA A 20 -2.34 3.15 13.91
N ARG A 21 -2.06 2.15 14.75
CA ARG A 21 -0.82 1.36 14.74
C ARG A 21 -1.00 -0.07 14.26
N SER A 22 -2.13 -0.38 13.65
CA SER A 22 -2.50 -1.72 13.19
C SER A 22 -2.98 -1.67 11.76
N TRP A 23 -2.93 -2.79 11.08
CA TRP A 23 -3.48 -2.96 9.75
C TRP A 23 -4.00 -4.39 9.57
N PHE A 24 -4.94 -4.58 8.66
CA PHE A 24 -5.53 -5.88 8.40
C PHE A 24 -4.60 -6.71 7.52
N THR A 25 -4.37 -7.97 7.95
CA THR A 25 -3.78 -9.00 7.11
C THR A 25 -4.88 -9.96 6.64
N TYR A 26 -4.68 -10.66 5.54
CA TYR A 26 -5.61 -11.70 5.12
C TYR A 26 -5.27 -13.08 5.71
N TYR A 27 -4.30 -13.18 6.61
CA TYR A 27 -3.86 -14.42 7.21
C TYR A 27 -4.94 -15.02 8.10
N TYR A 28 -5.55 -16.12 7.64
CA TYR A 28 -6.60 -16.83 8.37
C TYR A 28 -6.09 -18.07 9.12
N TRP A 29 -4.82 -18.43 8.94
CA TRP A 29 -4.17 -19.56 9.61
C TRP A 29 -3.56 -19.15 10.95
N LYS A 30 -3.61 -20.07 11.91
CA LYS A 30 -3.04 -19.84 13.26
C LYS A 30 -1.56 -20.19 13.38
N SER A 31 -0.97 -20.80 12.36
CA SER A 31 0.44 -21.19 12.33
C SER A 31 0.92 -21.19 10.90
N ASP A 32 2.10 -20.64 10.64
CA ASP A 32 2.70 -20.53 9.30
C ASP A 32 2.97 -21.88 8.63
N ARG A 33 3.00 -22.97 9.41
CA ARG A 33 3.02 -24.33 8.86
C ARG A 33 1.72 -24.71 8.14
N LYS A 34 0.63 -24.05 8.47
CA LYS A 34 -0.69 -24.25 7.86
C LYS A 34 -1.02 -23.20 6.80
N ALA A 35 -0.07 -22.29 6.53
CA ALA A 35 -0.22 -21.32 5.46
C ALA A 35 -0.36 -22.02 4.11
N PRO A 36 -1.28 -21.58 3.23
CA PRO A 36 -1.39 -22.13 1.89
C PRO A 36 -0.09 -21.89 1.09
N ASP A 37 0.14 -22.71 0.07
CA ASP A 37 1.38 -22.68 -0.73
C ASP A 37 1.61 -21.33 -1.44
N TYR A 38 0.55 -20.62 -1.76
CA TYR A 38 0.60 -19.31 -2.39
C TYR A 38 0.92 -18.16 -1.42
N ALA A 39 0.78 -18.36 -0.11
CA ALA A 39 0.93 -17.28 0.87
C ALA A 39 2.32 -16.61 0.83
N ARG A 40 3.36 -17.39 0.52
CA ARG A 40 4.76 -16.90 0.38
C ARG A 40 5.12 -16.48 -1.04
N THR A 41 4.15 -16.42 -1.95
CA THR A 41 4.40 -16.13 -3.36
C THR A 41 4.13 -14.68 -3.70
N VAL A 42 4.90 -14.14 -4.63
CA VAL A 42 4.59 -12.88 -5.30
C VAL A 42 3.59 -13.20 -6.43
N ASP A 43 2.32 -13.29 -6.08
CA ASP A 43 1.26 -13.61 -7.04
C ASP A 43 -0.04 -12.88 -6.66
N ILE A 44 -0.07 -11.58 -6.99
CA ILE A 44 -1.19 -10.69 -6.68
C ILE A 44 -2.53 -11.14 -7.28
N HIS A 45 -2.51 -11.97 -8.33
CA HIS A 45 -3.73 -12.46 -8.95
C HIS A 45 -4.37 -13.66 -8.23
N ARG A 46 -3.61 -14.31 -7.35
CA ARG A 46 -4.09 -15.45 -6.57
C ARG A 46 -4.46 -15.10 -5.14
N LYS A 47 -3.95 -13.97 -4.65
CA LYS A 47 -4.23 -13.50 -3.30
C LYS A 47 -5.48 -12.64 -3.28
N PRO A 48 -6.32 -12.76 -2.25
CA PRO A 48 -7.48 -11.88 -2.07
C PRO A 48 -7.00 -10.51 -1.56
N GLY A 49 -6.90 -9.55 -2.45
CA GLY A 49 -6.48 -8.20 -2.13
C GLY A 49 -4.95 -7.98 -2.19
N TYR A 50 -4.50 -6.90 -1.59
CA TYR A 50 -3.10 -6.49 -1.55
C TYR A 50 -2.45 -6.87 -0.22
N ASP A 51 -1.27 -7.49 -0.29
CA ASP A 51 -0.47 -7.82 0.87
C ASP A 51 0.81 -6.98 0.87
N PRO A 52 0.94 -5.97 1.76
CA PRO A 52 2.13 -5.12 1.82
C PRO A 52 3.43 -5.88 2.07
N VAL A 53 3.38 -7.09 2.63
CA VAL A 53 4.56 -7.95 2.87
C VAL A 53 5.20 -8.41 1.55
N GLU A 54 4.48 -8.37 0.43
CA GLU A 54 5.01 -8.69 -0.90
C GLU A 54 6.14 -7.75 -1.36
N LEU A 55 6.28 -6.59 -0.75
CA LEU A 55 7.39 -5.65 -0.99
C LEU A 55 8.72 -6.13 -0.41
N PHE A 56 8.72 -7.17 0.42
CA PHE A 56 9.90 -7.65 1.12
C PHE A 56 10.30 -9.04 0.65
N LEU A 57 11.62 -9.26 0.54
CA LEU A 57 12.16 -10.60 0.42
C LEU A 57 12.27 -11.22 1.82
N ASP A 58 11.98 -12.52 1.93
CA ASP A 58 12.10 -13.25 3.18
C ASP A 58 13.57 -13.23 3.68
N PRO A 59 13.84 -12.58 4.83
CA PRO A 59 15.19 -12.49 5.38
C PRO A 59 15.80 -13.87 5.73
N GLY A 60 14.97 -14.91 5.88
CA GLY A 60 15.43 -16.28 6.05
C GLY A 60 16.08 -16.91 4.82
N ILE A 61 15.96 -16.29 3.65
CA ILE A 61 16.55 -16.80 2.40
C ILE A 61 18.01 -16.34 2.31
N ARG A 62 18.95 -17.23 2.59
CA ARG A 62 20.40 -16.93 2.60
C ARG A 62 20.94 -16.46 1.24
N PHE A 63 20.44 -17.01 0.13
CA PHE A 63 20.87 -16.69 -1.23
C PHE A 63 19.69 -16.42 -2.15
N PRO A 64 19.02 -15.24 -2.03
CA PRO A 64 17.79 -14.97 -2.76
C PRO A 64 17.98 -14.96 -4.28
N LYS A 65 19.09 -14.42 -4.78
CA LYS A 65 19.38 -14.41 -6.23
C LYS A 65 19.55 -15.81 -6.80
N LEU A 66 20.20 -16.72 -6.08
CA LEU A 66 20.37 -18.11 -6.50
C LEU A 66 19.03 -18.87 -6.48
N LYS A 67 18.22 -18.65 -5.44
CA LYS A 67 16.86 -19.22 -5.36
C LYS A 67 16.00 -18.74 -6.54
N LEU A 68 16.03 -17.46 -6.87
CA LEU A 68 15.31 -16.91 -8.02
C LEU A 68 15.78 -17.50 -9.34
N ALA A 69 17.11 -17.55 -9.59
CA ALA A 69 17.67 -18.12 -10.80
C ALA A 69 17.28 -19.60 -10.97
N TRP A 70 17.36 -20.38 -9.89
CA TRP A 70 16.94 -21.78 -9.89
C TRP A 70 15.45 -21.94 -10.25
N LYS A 71 14.59 -21.09 -9.67
CA LYS A 71 13.16 -21.13 -9.96
C LYS A 71 12.85 -20.76 -11.39
N LEU A 72 13.52 -19.75 -11.94
CA LEU A 72 13.38 -19.37 -13.34
C LEU A 72 13.86 -20.48 -14.29
N ALA A 73 14.99 -21.13 -13.98
CA ALA A 73 15.48 -22.27 -14.76
C ALA A 73 14.46 -23.43 -14.77
N ARG A 74 13.87 -23.76 -13.61
CA ARG A 74 12.79 -24.76 -13.55
C ARG A 74 11.57 -24.38 -14.38
N LYS A 75 11.18 -23.09 -14.37
CA LYS A 75 10.08 -22.57 -15.20
C LYS A 75 10.39 -22.76 -16.70
N MET A 76 11.62 -22.46 -17.13
CA MET A 76 12.04 -22.65 -18.53
C MET A 76 12.01 -24.11 -18.97
N LEU A 77 12.21 -25.06 -18.03
CA LEU A 77 12.09 -26.49 -18.25
C LEU A 77 10.65 -27.03 -18.21
N GLY A 78 9.65 -26.13 -18.09
CA GLY A 78 8.23 -26.50 -18.09
C GLY A 78 7.68 -26.97 -16.73
N PHE A 79 8.47 -26.92 -15.67
CA PHE A 79 7.98 -27.29 -14.34
C PHE A 79 7.08 -26.20 -13.73
N ARG A 80 6.06 -26.62 -12.98
CA ARG A 80 5.29 -25.69 -12.15
C ARG A 80 6.23 -24.98 -11.16
N MET A 81 6.14 -23.66 -11.12
CA MET A 81 6.96 -22.82 -10.28
C MET A 81 6.09 -21.85 -9.50
N LEU A 82 6.33 -21.76 -8.19
CA LEU A 82 5.81 -20.72 -7.32
C LEU A 82 6.96 -19.80 -6.93
N MET A 83 6.76 -18.49 -7.04
CA MET A 83 7.76 -17.49 -6.65
C MET A 83 7.66 -17.23 -5.14
N ASP A 84 7.96 -18.24 -4.33
CA ASP A 84 7.86 -18.26 -2.87
C ASP A 84 9.07 -17.59 -2.21
N VAL A 85 9.13 -16.28 -2.29
CA VAL A 85 10.28 -15.46 -1.84
C VAL A 85 9.91 -14.42 -0.80
N ILE A 86 8.63 -14.26 -0.48
CA ILE A 86 8.18 -13.28 0.50
C ILE A 86 8.06 -13.90 1.90
N PRO A 87 8.27 -13.10 2.96
CA PRO A 87 8.04 -13.54 4.33
C PRO A 87 6.54 -13.64 4.63
N LEU A 88 6.21 -14.25 5.78
CA LEU A 88 4.88 -14.17 6.39
C LEU A 88 4.90 -13.29 7.65
N ASP A 89 5.93 -12.46 7.79
CA ASP A 89 6.11 -11.58 8.94
C ASP A 89 5.54 -10.20 8.64
N ALA A 90 4.31 -9.97 9.08
CA ALA A 90 3.62 -8.69 8.93
C ALA A 90 4.30 -7.53 9.67
N THR A 91 5.18 -7.79 10.64
CA THR A 91 5.88 -6.75 11.41
C THR A 91 6.95 -6.01 10.59
N LEU A 92 7.34 -6.52 9.44
CA LEU A 92 8.22 -5.84 8.49
C LEU A 92 7.58 -4.60 7.86
N VAL A 93 6.26 -4.57 7.78
CA VAL A 93 5.51 -3.42 7.29
C VAL A 93 5.43 -2.38 8.39
N LYS A 94 6.02 -1.22 8.17
CA LYS A 94 6.10 -0.13 9.16
C LYS A 94 5.07 0.98 8.93
N GLY A 95 4.39 0.95 7.80
CA GLY A 95 3.35 1.91 7.46
C GLY A 95 2.44 1.34 6.38
N SER A 96 1.19 1.77 6.41
CA SER A 96 0.18 1.45 5.43
C SER A 96 -0.71 2.68 5.25
N HIS A 97 -1.63 2.64 4.28
CA HIS A 97 -2.54 3.74 3.98
C HIS A 97 -4.00 3.28 4.06
N GLY A 98 -4.92 4.22 3.92
CA GLY A 98 -6.36 3.96 3.88
C GLY A 98 -7.12 4.43 5.11
N ARG A 99 -6.41 4.92 6.14
CA ARG A 99 -7.01 5.55 7.32
C ARG A 99 -6.65 7.03 7.38
N VAL A 100 -7.58 7.86 7.85
CA VAL A 100 -7.29 9.26 8.17
C VAL A 100 -6.39 9.30 9.41
N PRO A 101 -5.23 9.96 9.37
CA PRO A 101 -4.36 10.11 10.53
C PRO A 101 -5.06 10.82 11.70
N GLU A 102 -4.67 10.48 12.93
CA GLU A 102 -5.17 11.12 14.15
C GLU A 102 -4.33 12.35 14.56
N SER A 103 -3.05 12.35 14.17
CA SER A 103 -2.12 13.45 14.43
C SER A 103 -1.85 14.24 13.16
N GLU A 104 -1.77 15.57 13.28
CA GLU A 104 -1.39 16.43 12.16
C GLU A 104 0.04 16.18 11.66
N GLU A 105 0.92 15.64 12.52
CA GLU A 105 2.30 15.25 12.15
C GLU A 105 2.33 14.12 11.11
N ASP A 106 1.27 13.34 11.03
CA ASP A 106 1.12 12.23 10.08
C ASP A 106 0.39 12.65 8.80
N PHE A 107 0.01 13.92 8.67
CA PHE A 107 -0.68 14.40 7.48
C PHE A 107 0.27 14.47 6.28
N PRO A 108 -0.23 14.21 5.07
CA PRO A 108 0.55 14.42 3.86
C PRO A 108 0.94 15.89 3.70
N VAL A 109 2.15 16.12 3.22
CA VAL A 109 2.73 17.45 3.05
C VAL A 109 2.63 17.87 1.58
N LEU A 110 2.14 19.10 1.33
CA LEU A 110 2.18 19.75 0.04
C LEU A 110 3.33 20.74 0.03
N ILE A 111 4.32 20.54 -0.85
CA ILE A 111 5.48 21.42 -1.00
C ILE A 111 5.48 22.00 -2.41
N GLY A 112 5.53 23.33 -2.50
CA GLY A 112 5.58 24.00 -3.79
C GLY A 112 5.52 25.52 -3.62
N ASN A 113 5.63 26.24 -4.74
CA ASN A 113 5.38 27.68 -4.80
C ASN A 113 3.91 27.91 -5.17
N PHE A 114 3.09 28.12 -4.16
CA PHE A 114 1.64 28.35 -4.30
C PHE A 114 1.31 29.77 -3.84
N PRO A 115 1.11 30.73 -4.75
CA PRO A 115 0.84 32.14 -4.38
C PRO A 115 -0.38 32.33 -3.48
N SER A 116 -1.36 31.41 -3.58
CA SER A 116 -2.59 31.42 -2.80
C SER A 116 -2.52 30.70 -1.45
N LEU A 117 -1.38 30.08 -1.10
CA LEU A 117 -1.19 29.37 0.16
C LEU A 117 -0.13 30.04 1.04
N GLN A 118 -0.35 29.95 2.35
CA GLN A 118 0.63 30.39 3.35
C GLN A 118 1.44 29.17 3.87
N GLU A 119 2.68 29.42 4.24
CA GLU A 119 3.51 28.40 4.88
C GLU A 119 2.84 27.88 6.17
N GLY A 120 2.83 26.59 6.37
CA GLY A 120 2.19 25.93 7.52
C GLY A 120 0.67 25.89 7.48
N GLN A 121 0.04 26.33 6.39
CA GLN A 121 -1.41 26.26 6.24
C GLN A 121 -1.88 24.83 6.02
N THR A 122 -2.87 24.39 6.81
CA THR A 122 -3.59 23.11 6.56
C THR A 122 -4.72 23.32 5.59
N ILE A 123 -4.76 22.52 4.52
CA ILE A 123 -5.81 22.55 3.50
C ILE A 123 -6.44 21.17 3.32
N PRO A 124 -7.72 21.07 2.96
CA PRO A 124 -8.31 19.78 2.60
C PRO A 124 -7.69 19.25 1.30
N ALA A 125 -7.45 17.94 1.22
CA ALA A 125 -6.86 17.29 0.04
C ALA A 125 -7.65 17.60 -1.27
N THR A 126 -8.94 17.83 -1.16
CA THR A 126 -9.80 18.22 -2.28
C THR A 126 -9.49 19.61 -2.86
N ALA A 127 -8.83 20.49 -2.09
CA ALA A 127 -8.44 21.83 -2.55
C ALA A 127 -7.15 21.81 -3.40
N VAL A 128 -6.35 20.77 -3.32
CA VAL A 128 -5.06 20.65 -4.04
C VAL A 128 -5.24 20.84 -5.54
N TYR A 129 -6.30 20.27 -6.13
CA TYR A 129 -6.60 20.45 -7.54
C TYR A 129 -6.76 21.93 -7.94
N SER A 130 -7.50 22.71 -7.14
CA SER A 130 -7.74 24.13 -7.43
C SER A 130 -6.45 24.95 -7.40
N HIS A 131 -5.58 24.70 -6.44
CA HIS A 131 -4.28 25.37 -6.34
C HIS A 131 -3.35 25.02 -7.50
N LEU A 132 -3.30 23.74 -7.90
CA LEU A 132 -2.51 23.34 -9.07
C LEU A 132 -3.06 23.95 -10.36
N HIS A 133 -4.37 23.97 -10.52
CA HIS A 133 -5.02 24.56 -11.70
C HIS A 133 -4.76 26.07 -11.79
N GLU A 134 -4.75 26.79 -10.67
CA GLU A 134 -4.42 28.23 -10.62
C GLU A 134 -3.01 28.48 -11.14
N ILE A 135 -2.00 27.71 -10.69
CA ILE A 135 -0.64 27.82 -11.16
C ILE A 135 -0.52 27.59 -12.67
N CYS A 136 -1.16 26.52 -13.16
CA CYS A 136 -1.13 26.19 -14.59
C CYS A 136 -1.77 27.30 -15.44
N ARG A 137 -2.82 27.97 -14.95
CA ARG A 137 -3.46 29.09 -15.66
C ARG A 137 -2.59 30.36 -15.65
N ALA A 138 -1.96 30.66 -14.52
CA ALA A 138 -1.07 31.81 -14.43
C ALA A 138 0.10 31.68 -15.41
N GLN A 139 0.71 30.51 -15.52
CA GLN A 139 1.79 30.25 -16.47
C GLN A 139 1.34 30.32 -17.93
N ALA A 140 0.09 29.96 -18.23
CA ALA A 140 -0.44 30.01 -19.59
C ALA A 140 -0.80 31.46 -20.04
N SER A 141 -0.98 32.40 -19.10
CA SER A 141 -1.25 33.82 -19.41
C SER A 141 0.04 34.64 -19.65
N ASP A 142 1.19 34.09 -19.31
CA ASP A 142 2.52 34.74 -19.48
C ASP A 142 3.21 34.30 -20.81
N LEU A 143 2.54 33.48 -21.65
CA LEU A 143 2.98 33.04 -22.98
C LEU A 143 2.15 33.74 -24.09
#